data_df1218051909a4cc9ea769680be344d7
#
_entry.id   df1218051909a4cc9ea769680be344d7
#
_cell.length_a   1.000
_cell.length_b   1.000
_cell.length_c   1.000
_cell.angle_alpha   90.00
_cell.angle_beta   90.00
_cell.angle_gamma   90.00
#
_symmetry.space_group_name_H-M   'P 1'
#
loop_
_entity.id
_entity.type
_entity.pdbx_description
1 polymer ?
#
loop_
_entity_poly.entity_id
_entity_poly.type
_entity_poly.pdbx_seq_one_letter_code
_entity_poly.pdbx_strand_id
1 'polypeptide(L)'
;PVHLNGISYEIDTGFIVFNDKTYPNFNKLLNQINVVSQPTSMSFSVKCETKGLEYNGTSINGLFAQRLNFFKPSFLLMVKDILRFNRDAKVFLNSSFEEITFGEFLKRGRYSNSLKNDYALPMASAIWSAKSKVIENANFRFFAQFFENHGMLNLNDRPQWQVIKGGSKQYIVKLIESFKNNIRINSPVDKIIRKNEGVEVVFNKQQKKVYDRVIIATHSDQALKIIKNPSYSEIEILSAIPYQTNVAYLHWDCSVLPKQKNAWASWNYFKPKKIRDETTVTYYMNMLQNLDMPKNICVSLNMEGHINPKKIFKKIIYQHPVFTSEAILAQKRHKEIDGVDKIHFCGAYWGSGFHEDGLNSALSVCKSFGRSL
;
A
#
# COMPACT_ATOMS: atom_id res chain seq x y z
N PRO A 1 0.47 12.08 16.05
CA PRO A 1 1.68 12.88 16.28
C PRO A 1 2.67 12.20 17.22
N VAL A 2 3.94 12.60 17.14
CA VAL A 2 5.00 12.27 18.09
C VAL A 2 5.47 13.56 18.74
N HIS A 3 5.52 13.60 20.07
CA HIS A 3 5.94 14.78 20.82
C HIS A 3 7.39 14.60 21.30
N LEU A 4 8.29 15.47 20.86
CA LEU A 4 9.69 15.49 21.27
C LEU A 4 10.12 16.92 21.57
N ASN A 5 10.73 17.15 22.74
CA ASN A 5 11.25 18.46 23.14
C ASN A 5 10.21 19.60 23.01
N GLY A 6 8.94 19.34 23.36
CA GLY A 6 7.84 20.31 23.25
C GLY A 6 7.30 20.55 21.83
N ILE A 7 7.87 19.92 20.80
CA ILE A 7 7.42 20.02 19.41
C ILE A 7 6.58 18.78 19.05
N SER A 8 5.48 19.01 18.32
CA SER A 8 4.63 17.95 17.78
C SER A 8 4.95 17.71 16.31
N TYR A 9 5.24 16.46 15.96
CA TYR A 9 5.54 16.01 14.61
C TYR A 9 4.44 15.07 14.11
N GLU A 10 3.82 15.41 12.98
CA GLU A 10 2.83 14.53 12.34
C GLU A 10 3.57 13.48 11.50
N ILE A 11 3.41 12.22 11.87
CA ILE A 11 4.05 11.08 11.19
C ILE A 11 2.98 10.22 10.52
N ASP A 12 3.08 10.07 9.22
CA ASP A 12 2.19 9.22 8.44
C ASP A 12 2.55 7.74 8.64
N THR A 13 1.57 6.92 8.98
CA THR A 13 1.75 5.50 9.25
C THR A 13 0.96 4.59 8.29
N GLY A 14 0.10 5.20 7.46
CA GLY A 14 -0.68 4.53 6.43
C GLY A 14 -0.32 5.06 5.05
N PHE A 15 -1.11 6.00 4.52
CA PHE A 15 -0.76 6.70 3.28
C PHE A 15 0.37 7.68 3.50
N ILE A 16 1.42 7.63 2.65
CA ILE A 16 2.62 8.46 2.82
C ILE A 16 2.99 9.18 1.52
N VAL A 17 3.12 8.44 0.42
CA VAL A 17 3.72 8.93 -0.84
C VAL A 17 2.76 8.84 -2.02
N PHE A 18 2.92 9.75 -2.95
CA PHE A 18 2.24 9.80 -4.25
C PHE A 18 3.18 10.40 -5.29
N ASN A 19 2.79 10.42 -6.56
CA ASN A 19 3.57 11.04 -7.63
C ASN A 19 2.64 11.69 -8.67
N ASP A 20 3.21 12.42 -9.59
CA ASP A 20 2.49 13.14 -10.64
C ASP A 20 1.94 12.22 -11.74
N LYS A 21 2.61 11.11 -12.00
CA LYS A 21 2.30 10.21 -13.12
C LYS A 21 1.14 9.24 -12.82
N THR A 22 1.12 8.66 -11.63
CA THR A 22 0.16 7.59 -11.26
C THR A 22 -0.91 8.04 -10.28
N TYR A 23 -0.92 9.32 -9.88
CA TYR A 23 -1.91 9.93 -8.99
C TYR A 23 -2.55 11.19 -9.59
N PRO A 24 -3.06 11.16 -10.85
CA PRO A 24 -3.54 12.36 -11.53
C PRO A 24 -4.76 12.99 -10.82
N ASN A 25 -5.70 12.19 -10.35
CA ASN A 25 -6.89 12.70 -9.67
C ASN A 25 -6.57 13.19 -8.27
N PHE A 26 -5.67 12.51 -7.55
CA PHE A 26 -5.25 12.96 -6.23
C PHE A 26 -4.49 14.29 -6.32
N ASN A 27 -3.62 14.46 -7.31
CA ASN A 27 -2.96 15.75 -7.56
C ASN A 27 -3.98 16.86 -7.88
N LYS A 28 -4.99 16.56 -8.72
CA LYS A 28 -6.08 17.49 -9.03
C LYS A 28 -6.85 17.90 -7.77
N LEU A 29 -7.18 16.92 -6.90
CA LEU A 29 -7.83 17.18 -5.62
C LEU A 29 -6.99 18.09 -4.72
N LEU A 30 -5.70 17.78 -4.54
CA LEU A 30 -4.79 18.60 -3.72
C LEU A 30 -4.70 20.04 -4.22
N ASN A 31 -4.64 20.23 -5.53
CA ASN A 31 -4.62 21.55 -6.14
C ASN A 31 -5.94 22.33 -5.87
N GLN A 32 -7.10 21.67 -5.98
CA GLN A 32 -8.40 22.30 -5.71
C GLN A 32 -8.56 22.75 -4.26
N ILE A 33 -8.00 21.99 -3.31
CA ILE A 33 -8.08 22.34 -1.88
C ILE A 33 -6.84 23.10 -1.37
N ASN A 34 -5.95 23.53 -2.27
CA ASN A 34 -4.74 24.29 -1.95
C ASN A 34 -3.84 23.61 -0.91
N VAL A 35 -3.58 22.31 -1.07
CA VAL A 35 -2.66 21.55 -0.21
C VAL A 35 -1.32 21.39 -0.88
N VAL A 36 -0.25 21.80 -0.17
CA VAL A 36 1.12 21.78 -0.67
C VAL A 36 1.76 20.42 -0.45
N SER A 37 2.43 19.93 -1.49
CA SER A 37 3.32 18.76 -1.44
C SER A 37 4.80 19.16 -1.51
N GLN A 38 5.67 18.21 -1.20
CA GLN A 38 7.12 18.39 -1.33
C GLN A 38 7.75 17.10 -1.91
N PRO A 39 8.85 17.23 -2.70
CA PRO A 39 9.54 16.07 -3.23
C PRO A 39 10.07 15.15 -2.14
N THR A 40 10.07 13.85 -2.42
CA THR A 40 10.69 12.84 -1.55
C THR A 40 11.48 11.81 -2.36
N SER A 41 12.32 11.07 -1.65
CA SER A 41 13.08 9.95 -2.22
C SER A 41 12.36 8.64 -1.97
N MET A 42 12.07 7.91 -3.05
CA MET A 42 11.53 6.56 -2.98
C MET A 42 12.64 5.58 -3.30
N SER A 43 13.15 4.91 -2.29
CA SER A 43 14.27 3.98 -2.39
C SER A 43 13.97 2.68 -1.65
N PHE A 44 14.60 1.59 -2.10
CA PHE A 44 14.37 0.25 -1.55
C PHE A 44 15.67 -0.43 -1.17
N SER A 45 15.73 -1.00 0.02
CA SER A 45 16.84 -1.80 0.50
C SER A 45 16.39 -3.16 1.01
N VAL A 46 17.35 -4.08 1.04
CA VAL A 46 17.18 -5.42 1.60
C VAL A 46 18.26 -5.67 2.65
N LYS A 47 17.81 -6.15 3.82
CA LYS A 47 18.67 -6.71 4.87
C LYS A 47 18.26 -8.16 5.08
N CYS A 48 19.15 -9.11 4.74
CA CYS A 48 18.93 -10.53 4.93
C CYS A 48 19.93 -11.09 5.95
N GLU A 49 19.45 -11.43 7.14
CA GLU A 49 20.34 -11.93 8.23
C GLU A 49 20.95 -13.29 7.94
N THR A 50 20.21 -14.19 7.28
CA THR A 50 20.71 -15.55 6.98
C THR A 50 21.87 -15.53 6.01
N LYS A 51 21.93 -14.56 5.10
CA LYS A 51 22.99 -14.39 4.10
C LYS A 51 23.99 -13.31 4.49
N GLY A 52 23.74 -12.55 5.56
CA GLY A 52 24.50 -11.35 5.90
C GLY A 52 24.49 -10.33 4.76
N LEU A 53 23.42 -10.25 3.96
CA LEU A 53 23.31 -9.40 2.78
C LEU A 53 22.60 -8.10 3.13
N GLU A 54 23.24 -6.98 2.78
CA GLU A 54 22.67 -5.63 2.88
C GLU A 54 22.99 -4.83 1.62
N TYR A 55 21.97 -4.26 0.96
CA TYR A 55 22.13 -3.39 -0.20
C TYR A 55 20.94 -2.46 -0.39
N ASN A 56 21.15 -1.39 -1.14
CA ASN A 56 20.12 -0.44 -1.60
C ASN A 56 20.24 -0.27 -3.12
N GLY A 57 19.17 -0.49 -3.86
CA GLY A 57 19.14 -0.45 -5.31
C GLY A 57 19.13 0.96 -5.95
N THR A 58 19.25 2.04 -5.17
CA THR A 58 19.10 3.40 -5.69
C THR A 58 20.37 3.97 -6.35
N SER A 59 21.53 3.53 -5.91
CA SER A 59 22.82 3.99 -6.42
C SER A 59 23.85 2.87 -6.41
N ILE A 60 24.93 3.01 -7.20
CA ILE A 60 26.05 2.06 -7.18
C ILE A 60 26.65 1.98 -5.77
N ASN A 61 26.79 3.10 -5.06
CA ASN A 61 27.31 3.12 -3.70
C ASN A 61 26.40 2.37 -2.71
N GLY A 62 25.08 2.49 -2.86
CA GLY A 62 24.10 1.75 -2.08
C GLY A 62 24.05 0.27 -2.45
N LEU A 63 24.11 -0.05 -3.76
CA LEU A 63 24.11 -1.44 -4.25
C LEU A 63 25.31 -2.22 -3.70
N PHE A 64 26.47 -1.58 -3.66
CA PHE A 64 27.70 -2.12 -3.08
C PHE A 64 28.02 -1.51 -1.70
N ALA A 65 27.00 -1.26 -0.88
CA ALA A 65 27.21 -0.81 0.50
C ALA A 65 28.12 -1.78 1.28
N GLN A 66 28.01 -3.07 1.01
CA GLN A 66 28.97 -4.09 1.37
C GLN A 66 29.95 -4.31 0.20
N ARG A 67 31.15 -3.73 0.28
CA ARG A 67 32.15 -3.76 -0.82
C ARG A 67 32.50 -5.16 -1.30
N LEU A 68 32.50 -6.15 -0.40
CA LEU A 68 32.77 -7.56 -0.73
C LEU A 68 31.73 -8.17 -1.69
N ASN A 69 30.57 -7.55 -1.87
CA ASN A 69 29.56 -8.02 -2.81
C ASN A 69 30.02 -7.90 -4.29
N PHE A 70 31.04 -7.06 -4.58
CA PHE A 70 31.70 -7.04 -5.89
C PHE A 70 32.33 -8.39 -6.29
N PHE A 71 32.72 -9.20 -5.30
CA PHE A 71 33.35 -10.48 -5.52
C PHE A 71 32.40 -11.67 -5.34
N LYS A 72 31.11 -11.44 -5.09
CA LYS A 72 30.11 -12.50 -4.93
C LYS A 72 29.39 -12.79 -6.24
N PRO A 73 29.66 -13.94 -6.92
CA PRO A 73 29.02 -14.26 -8.18
C PRO A 73 27.49 -14.28 -8.12
N SER A 74 26.90 -14.77 -7.01
CA SER A 74 25.45 -14.80 -6.82
C SER A 74 24.83 -13.41 -6.74
N PHE A 75 25.57 -12.43 -6.19
CA PHE A 75 25.09 -11.04 -6.12
C PHE A 75 25.18 -10.36 -7.50
N LEU A 76 26.28 -10.56 -8.22
CA LEU A 76 26.43 -10.03 -9.58
C LEU A 76 25.41 -10.65 -10.54
N LEU A 77 25.12 -11.94 -10.40
CA LEU A 77 24.07 -12.62 -11.17
C LEU A 77 22.68 -12.02 -10.84
N MET A 78 22.39 -11.72 -9.56
CA MET A 78 21.15 -11.04 -9.15
C MET A 78 21.02 -9.68 -9.86
N VAL A 79 22.08 -8.87 -9.88
CA VAL A 79 22.06 -7.56 -10.55
C VAL A 79 21.80 -7.69 -12.03
N LYS A 80 22.48 -8.64 -12.73
CA LYS A 80 22.22 -8.96 -14.13
C LYS A 80 20.76 -9.39 -14.34
N ASP A 81 20.26 -10.24 -13.47
CA ASP A 81 18.89 -10.75 -13.55
C ASP A 81 17.84 -9.67 -13.29
N ILE A 82 18.11 -8.64 -12.46
CA ILE A 82 17.23 -7.48 -12.28
C ILE A 82 17.03 -6.76 -13.63
N LEU A 83 18.10 -6.49 -14.34
CA LEU A 83 18.03 -5.83 -15.66
C LEU A 83 17.24 -6.67 -16.67
N ARG A 84 17.47 -7.98 -16.67
CA ARG A 84 16.75 -8.93 -17.52
C ARG A 84 15.27 -9.00 -17.13
N PHE A 85 14.95 -9.08 -15.84
CA PHE A 85 13.58 -9.09 -15.32
C PHE A 85 12.80 -7.86 -15.76
N ASN A 86 13.40 -6.68 -15.63
CA ASN A 86 12.77 -5.42 -16.03
C ASN A 86 12.40 -5.42 -17.53
N ARG A 87 13.31 -5.87 -18.38
CA ARG A 87 13.06 -6.00 -19.81
C ARG A 87 11.97 -7.03 -20.12
N ASP A 88 12.09 -8.21 -19.54
CA ASP A 88 11.21 -9.34 -19.83
C ASP A 88 9.79 -9.09 -19.31
N ALA A 89 9.64 -8.36 -18.18
CA ALA A 89 8.35 -7.92 -17.68
C ALA A 89 7.63 -6.97 -18.64
N LYS A 90 8.35 -6.03 -19.26
CA LYS A 90 7.79 -5.14 -20.29
C LYS A 90 7.37 -5.90 -21.55
N VAL A 91 8.19 -6.84 -22.00
CA VAL A 91 7.84 -7.72 -23.13
C VAL A 91 6.58 -8.51 -22.83
N PHE A 92 6.46 -9.05 -21.60
CA PHE A 92 5.28 -9.79 -21.17
C PHE A 92 4.02 -8.90 -21.16
N LEU A 93 4.11 -7.66 -20.70
CA LEU A 93 2.97 -6.73 -20.71
C LEU A 93 2.45 -6.43 -22.11
N ASN A 94 3.35 -6.30 -23.09
CA ASN A 94 3.03 -5.99 -24.48
C ASN A 94 2.63 -7.24 -25.30
N SER A 95 2.57 -8.39 -24.69
CA SER A 95 2.21 -9.65 -25.34
C SER A 95 0.80 -10.11 -24.94
N SER A 96 0.20 -10.94 -25.80
CA SER A 96 -1.05 -11.65 -25.53
C SER A 96 -0.84 -12.98 -24.79
N PHE A 97 0.28 -13.13 -24.09
CA PHE A 97 0.57 -14.35 -23.35
C PHE A 97 -0.50 -14.67 -22.30
N GLU A 98 -0.71 -15.96 -22.11
CA GLU A 98 -1.56 -16.53 -21.08
C GLU A 98 -1.26 -15.93 -19.69
N GLU A 99 -2.28 -15.75 -18.89
CA GLU A 99 -2.11 -15.32 -17.49
C GLU A 99 -1.32 -16.37 -16.72
N ILE A 100 -0.20 -15.97 -16.14
CA ILE A 100 0.67 -16.82 -15.33
C ILE A 100 0.91 -16.21 -13.96
N THR A 101 1.29 -17.04 -13.01
CA THR A 101 1.66 -16.57 -11.67
C THR A 101 3.04 -15.90 -11.66
N PHE A 102 3.31 -15.10 -10.64
CA PHE A 102 4.62 -14.49 -10.44
C PHE A 102 5.74 -15.55 -10.36
N GLY A 103 5.46 -16.65 -9.64
CA GLY A 103 6.39 -17.78 -9.52
C GLY A 103 6.66 -18.48 -10.86
N GLU A 104 5.64 -18.68 -11.68
CA GLU A 104 5.77 -19.25 -13.02
C GLU A 104 6.56 -18.35 -13.95
N PHE A 105 6.34 -17.03 -13.92
CA PHE A 105 7.15 -16.09 -14.68
C PHE A 105 8.65 -16.20 -14.33
N LEU A 106 8.96 -16.22 -13.02
CA LEU A 106 10.34 -16.40 -12.56
C LEU A 106 10.94 -17.75 -12.99
N LYS A 107 10.16 -18.82 -12.91
CA LYS A 107 10.59 -20.17 -13.31
C LYS A 107 10.81 -20.29 -14.82
N ARG A 108 9.86 -19.83 -15.64
CA ARG A 108 9.94 -19.85 -17.11
C ARG A 108 11.14 -19.02 -17.60
N GLY A 109 11.38 -17.86 -16.97
CA GLY A 109 12.54 -17.01 -17.26
C GLY A 109 13.88 -17.57 -16.75
N ARG A 110 13.91 -18.69 -16.03
CA ARG A 110 15.12 -19.29 -15.42
C ARG A 110 15.95 -18.26 -14.63
N TYR A 111 15.28 -17.46 -13.81
CA TYR A 111 15.93 -16.48 -12.96
C TYR A 111 16.63 -17.13 -11.77
N SER A 112 17.71 -16.50 -11.31
CA SER A 112 18.45 -16.97 -10.14
C SER A 112 17.61 -16.94 -8.86
N ASN A 113 17.94 -17.85 -7.93
CA ASN A 113 17.35 -17.84 -6.61
C ASN A 113 17.63 -16.53 -5.85
N SER A 114 18.74 -15.85 -6.16
CA SER A 114 19.05 -14.54 -5.60
C SER A 114 18.10 -13.48 -6.10
N LEU A 115 17.78 -13.42 -7.40
CA LEU A 115 16.74 -12.51 -7.89
C LEU A 115 15.40 -12.78 -7.21
N LYS A 116 14.95 -14.04 -7.22
CA LYS A 116 13.66 -14.41 -6.63
C LYS A 116 13.56 -14.00 -5.17
N ASN A 117 14.53 -14.42 -4.33
CA ASN A 117 14.42 -14.37 -2.88
C ASN A 117 15.01 -13.12 -2.23
N ASP A 118 15.86 -12.40 -2.93
CA ASP A 118 16.57 -11.25 -2.37
C ASP A 118 16.21 -9.93 -3.08
N TYR A 119 15.37 -9.97 -4.16
CA TYR A 119 14.90 -8.78 -4.87
C TYR A 119 13.40 -8.84 -5.21
N ALA A 120 12.96 -9.76 -6.10
CA ALA A 120 11.62 -9.70 -6.70
C ALA A 120 10.50 -9.94 -5.70
N LEU A 121 10.55 -11.05 -4.95
CA LEU A 121 9.55 -11.33 -3.90
C LEU A 121 9.62 -10.33 -2.75
N PRO A 122 10.81 -9.96 -2.20
CA PRO A 122 10.93 -8.89 -1.21
C PRO A 122 10.29 -7.57 -1.63
N MET A 123 10.54 -7.11 -2.86
CA MET A 123 9.99 -5.86 -3.37
C MET A 123 8.45 -5.92 -3.48
N ALA A 124 7.92 -6.95 -4.14
CA ALA A 124 6.48 -7.11 -4.26
C ALA A 124 5.80 -7.30 -2.89
N SER A 125 6.39 -8.10 -1.99
CA SER A 125 5.88 -8.27 -0.63
C SER A 125 5.86 -6.95 0.16
N ALA A 126 6.88 -6.11 0.02
CA ALA A 126 6.93 -4.82 0.70
C ALA A 126 5.84 -3.86 0.23
N ILE A 127 5.54 -3.83 -1.07
CA ILE A 127 4.56 -2.92 -1.69
C ILE A 127 3.14 -3.25 -1.21
N TRP A 128 2.77 -4.52 -1.21
CA TRP A 128 1.40 -4.94 -0.81
C TRP A 128 1.30 -5.45 0.63
N SER A 129 2.39 -5.39 1.40
CA SER A 129 2.44 -5.93 2.77
C SER A 129 1.94 -7.38 2.85
N ALA A 130 2.13 -8.15 1.78
CA ALA A 130 1.63 -9.51 1.59
C ALA A 130 2.73 -10.56 1.69
N LYS A 131 2.38 -11.76 2.16
CA LYS A 131 3.31 -12.89 2.30
C LYS A 131 3.93 -13.26 0.96
N SER A 132 5.23 -13.59 0.93
CA SER A 132 5.94 -13.96 -0.31
C SER A 132 5.28 -15.12 -1.06
N LYS A 133 4.71 -16.11 -0.34
CA LYS A 133 3.97 -17.23 -0.95
C LYS A 133 2.69 -16.77 -1.64
N VAL A 134 2.00 -15.76 -1.10
CA VAL A 134 0.81 -15.17 -1.73
C VAL A 134 1.21 -14.45 -3.02
N ILE A 135 2.27 -13.64 -2.94
CA ILE A 135 2.83 -12.94 -4.13
C ILE A 135 3.24 -13.94 -5.21
N GLU A 136 3.92 -15.03 -4.84
CA GLU A 136 4.41 -16.04 -5.79
C GLU A 136 3.26 -16.69 -6.57
N ASN A 137 2.10 -16.89 -5.95
CA ASN A 137 0.92 -17.51 -6.56
C ASN A 137 -0.04 -16.50 -7.22
N ALA A 138 0.21 -15.21 -7.08
CA ALA A 138 -0.66 -14.19 -7.63
C ALA A 138 -0.34 -13.92 -9.12
N ASN A 139 -1.30 -13.31 -9.83
CA ASN A 139 -1.20 -13.02 -11.27
C ASN A 139 -0.03 -12.08 -11.56
N PHE A 140 0.92 -12.49 -12.42
CA PHE A 140 2.11 -11.70 -12.71
C PHE A 140 1.78 -10.42 -13.47
N ARG A 141 0.79 -10.42 -14.37
CA ARG A 141 0.41 -9.22 -15.15
C ARG A 141 -0.01 -8.06 -14.25
N PHE A 142 -0.71 -8.35 -13.16
CA PHE A 142 -1.09 -7.36 -12.15
C PHE A 142 0.14 -6.66 -11.55
N PHE A 143 1.17 -7.43 -11.15
CA PHE A 143 2.41 -6.87 -10.60
C PHE A 143 3.25 -6.13 -11.64
N ALA A 144 3.41 -6.72 -12.83
CA ALA A 144 4.19 -6.12 -13.91
C ALA A 144 3.60 -4.78 -14.36
N GLN A 145 2.26 -4.69 -14.47
CA GLN A 145 1.57 -3.44 -14.81
C GLN A 145 1.79 -2.37 -13.75
N PHE A 146 1.71 -2.75 -12.48
CA PHE A 146 1.99 -1.83 -11.38
C PHE A 146 3.44 -1.33 -11.43
N PHE A 147 4.42 -2.24 -11.61
CA PHE A 147 5.83 -1.88 -11.68
C PHE A 147 6.12 -0.93 -12.86
N GLU A 148 5.50 -1.17 -14.02
CA GLU A 148 5.64 -0.30 -15.19
C GLU A 148 5.03 1.07 -14.94
N ASN A 149 3.79 1.13 -14.43
CA ASN A 149 3.09 2.39 -14.13
C ASN A 149 3.88 3.27 -13.15
N HIS A 150 4.56 2.65 -12.18
CA HIS A 150 5.34 3.35 -11.16
C HIS A 150 6.81 3.56 -11.54
N GLY A 151 7.19 3.26 -12.80
CA GLY A 151 8.54 3.42 -13.30
C GLY A 151 9.58 2.49 -12.64
N MET A 152 9.13 1.43 -11.97
CA MET A 152 10.01 0.50 -11.25
C MET A 152 10.77 -0.44 -12.20
N LEU A 153 10.25 -0.65 -13.42
CA LEU A 153 10.93 -1.38 -14.51
C LEU A 153 11.92 -0.51 -15.30
N ASN A 154 12.03 0.79 -14.97
CA ASN A 154 12.95 1.71 -15.59
C ASN A 154 14.18 1.96 -14.72
N LEU A 155 15.34 2.12 -15.33
CA LEU A 155 16.55 2.61 -14.65
C LEU A 155 16.52 4.14 -14.54
N ASN A 156 16.11 4.79 -15.63
CA ASN A 156 15.95 6.23 -15.78
C ASN A 156 14.46 6.55 -15.96
N ASP A 157 14.10 7.83 -15.91
CA ASP A 157 12.73 8.31 -16.13
C ASP A 157 11.72 7.73 -15.13
N ARG A 158 12.10 7.79 -13.85
CA ARG A 158 11.21 7.44 -12.74
C ARG A 158 10.37 8.65 -12.35
N PRO A 159 9.09 8.47 -11.97
CA PRO A 159 8.26 9.57 -11.50
C PRO A 159 8.88 10.23 -10.26
N GLN A 160 8.73 11.55 -10.13
CA GLN A 160 9.10 12.22 -8.91
C GLN A 160 8.08 11.93 -7.81
N TRP A 161 8.52 11.27 -6.76
CA TRP A 161 7.69 11.00 -5.61
C TRP A 161 7.55 12.23 -4.73
N GLN A 162 6.40 12.37 -4.12
CA GLN A 162 6.02 13.49 -3.27
C GLN A 162 5.36 13.00 -1.98
N VAL A 163 5.41 13.84 -0.97
CA VAL A 163 4.66 13.71 0.29
C VAL A 163 3.92 15.02 0.57
N ILE A 164 2.84 14.93 1.31
CA ILE A 164 2.12 16.13 1.75
C ILE A 164 2.95 16.84 2.82
N LYS A 165 3.23 18.12 2.60
CA LYS A 165 3.98 18.93 3.56
C LYS A 165 3.21 19.02 4.87
N GLY A 166 3.84 18.62 5.98
CA GLY A 166 3.20 18.57 7.30
C GLY A 166 2.35 17.33 7.56
N GLY A 167 2.42 16.30 6.65
CA GLY A 167 1.74 15.02 6.78
C GLY A 167 0.36 14.98 6.14
N SER A 168 -0.12 13.78 5.89
CA SER A 168 -1.39 13.51 5.17
C SER A 168 -2.63 14.09 5.84
N LYS A 169 -2.60 14.32 7.15
CA LYS A 169 -3.67 14.98 7.89
C LYS A 169 -4.04 16.36 7.31
N GLN A 170 -3.08 17.05 6.69
CA GLN A 170 -3.29 18.40 6.15
C GLN A 170 -4.37 18.43 5.07
N TYR A 171 -4.39 17.46 4.15
CA TYR A 171 -5.41 17.42 3.13
C TYR A 171 -6.79 17.05 3.70
N ILE A 172 -6.85 16.22 4.74
CA ILE A 172 -8.13 15.88 5.39
C ILE A 172 -8.78 17.13 5.99
N VAL A 173 -8.00 17.94 6.72
CA VAL A 173 -8.51 19.18 7.34
C VAL A 173 -9.10 20.11 6.29
N LYS A 174 -8.41 20.28 5.16
CA LYS A 174 -8.88 21.13 4.05
C LYS A 174 -10.10 20.54 3.34
N LEU A 175 -10.08 19.23 3.07
CA LEU A 175 -11.14 18.54 2.37
C LEU A 175 -12.49 18.63 3.10
N ILE A 176 -12.48 18.47 4.42
CA ILE A 176 -13.72 18.43 5.23
C ILE A 176 -14.23 19.81 5.63
N GLU A 177 -13.53 20.90 5.34
CA GLU A 177 -13.82 22.24 5.85
C GLU A 177 -15.25 22.69 5.54
N SER A 178 -15.76 22.40 4.33
CA SER A 178 -17.10 22.80 3.88
C SER A 178 -18.25 21.97 4.48
N PHE A 179 -17.97 20.76 4.98
CA PHE A 179 -19.02 19.85 5.47
C PHE A 179 -18.69 19.25 6.87
N LYS A 180 -17.74 19.84 7.59
CA LYS A 180 -17.31 19.37 8.92
C LYS A 180 -18.46 19.18 9.92
N ASN A 181 -19.49 20.03 9.82
CA ASN A 181 -20.67 19.97 10.71
C ASN A 181 -21.59 18.75 10.39
N ASN A 182 -21.43 18.14 9.23
CA ASN A 182 -22.18 16.95 8.82
C ASN A 182 -21.43 15.64 9.17
N ILE A 183 -20.21 15.74 9.72
CA ILE A 183 -19.41 14.58 10.09
C ILE A 183 -19.76 14.15 11.51
N ARG A 184 -20.07 12.87 11.68
CA ARG A 184 -20.30 12.25 12.98
C ARG A 184 -19.14 11.31 13.30
N ILE A 185 -18.28 11.72 14.19
CA ILE A 185 -17.21 10.87 14.75
C ILE A 185 -17.75 10.01 15.89
N ASN A 186 -17.05 8.93 16.22
CA ASN A 186 -17.46 7.99 17.27
C ASN A 186 -18.88 7.43 17.06
N SER A 187 -19.29 7.27 15.82
CA SER A 187 -20.63 6.84 15.42
C SER A 187 -20.55 5.61 14.50
N PRO A 188 -20.12 4.46 15.02
CA PRO A 188 -20.01 3.24 14.22
C PRO A 188 -21.37 2.86 13.66
N VAL A 189 -21.39 2.50 12.37
CA VAL A 189 -22.57 1.95 11.71
C VAL A 189 -22.69 0.47 12.06
N ASP A 190 -23.82 0.11 12.65
CA ASP A 190 -24.12 -1.27 13.04
C ASP A 190 -24.82 -2.05 11.95
N LYS A 191 -25.77 -1.42 11.24
CA LYS A 191 -26.56 -2.05 10.18
C LYS A 191 -27.01 -1.05 9.12
N ILE A 192 -27.10 -1.53 7.89
CA ILE A 192 -27.70 -0.86 6.74
C ILE A 192 -28.89 -1.70 6.26
N ILE A 193 -30.08 -1.12 6.19
CA ILE A 193 -31.33 -1.81 5.92
C ILE A 193 -32.03 -1.14 4.75
N ARG A 194 -32.29 -1.90 3.68
CA ARG A 194 -33.08 -1.42 2.52
C ARG A 194 -34.52 -1.20 2.92
N LYS A 195 -35.10 -0.08 2.50
CA LYS A 195 -36.49 0.30 2.68
C LYS A 195 -37.07 0.72 1.32
N ASN A 196 -38.39 0.74 1.19
CA ASN A 196 -39.06 1.15 -0.02
C ASN A 196 -38.68 2.58 -0.45
N GLU A 197 -38.61 3.50 0.52
CA GLU A 197 -38.35 4.93 0.28
C GLU A 197 -36.90 5.36 0.42
N GLY A 198 -35.99 4.46 0.82
CA GLY A 198 -34.59 4.80 1.03
C GLY A 198 -33.77 3.70 1.71
N VAL A 199 -32.72 4.09 2.40
CA VAL A 199 -31.83 3.17 3.13
C VAL A 199 -31.74 3.63 4.57
N GLU A 200 -32.17 2.79 5.51
CA GLU A 200 -32.06 3.04 6.95
C GLU A 200 -30.66 2.65 7.43
N VAL A 201 -29.97 3.61 8.05
CA VAL A 201 -28.66 3.41 8.70
C VAL A 201 -28.88 3.38 10.20
N VAL A 202 -28.48 2.26 10.83
CA VAL A 202 -28.48 2.08 12.29
C VAL A 202 -27.05 2.29 12.78
N PHE A 203 -26.86 3.16 13.74
CA PHE A 203 -25.58 3.49 14.32
C PHE A 203 -25.66 3.68 15.83
N ASN A 204 -24.54 3.55 16.54
CA ASN A 204 -24.50 3.64 18.01
C ASN A 204 -25.56 2.73 18.68
N LYS A 205 -25.75 1.52 18.15
CA LYS A 205 -26.64 0.44 18.62
C LYS A 205 -28.14 0.70 18.48
N GLN A 206 -28.61 1.95 18.54
CA GLN A 206 -30.06 2.22 18.55
C GLN A 206 -30.50 3.41 17.69
N GLN A 207 -29.60 4.32 17.33
CA GLN A 207 -29.96 5.48 16.54
C GLN A 207 -30.21 5.06 15.08
N LYS A 208 -31.27 5.61 14.49
CA LYS A 208 -31.67 5.29 13.11
C LYS A 208 -31.88 6.55 12.32
N LYS A 209 -31.46 6.53 11.09
CA LYS A 209 -31.78 7.59 10.12
C LYS A 209 -31.96 7.00 8.74
N VAL A 210 -32.97 7.46 8.00
CA VAL A 210 -33.21 7.08 6.61
C VAL A 210 -32.58 8.11 5.70
N TYR A 211 -31.92 7.63 4.65
CA TYR A 211 -31.27 8.42 3.61
C TYR A 211 -31.76 7.95 2.23
N ASP A 212 -31.76 8.85 1.26
CA ASP A 212 -32.13 8.51 -0.12
C ASP A 212 -31.18 7.47 -0.71
N ARG A 213 -29.89 7.58 -0.39
CA ARG A 213 -28.82 6.67 -0.84
C ARG A 213 -27.74 6.57 0.24
N VAL A 214 -26.99 5.47 0.22
CA VAL A 214 -25.87 5.26 1.10
C VAL A 214 -24.63 4.87 0.28
N ILE A 215 -23.49 5.48 0.59
CA ILE A 215 -22.18 5.11 0.04
C ILE A 215 -21.38 4.44 1.15
N ILE A 216 -21.02 3.18 0.95
CA ILE A 216 -20.21 2.41 1.89
C ILE A 216 -18.76 2.53 1.47
N ALA A 217 -17.95 3.23 2.28
CA ALA A 217 -16.52 3.46 2.03
C ALA A 217 -15.62 2.72 3.04
N THR A 218 -16.12 1.61 3.59
CA THR A 218 -15.35 0.71 4.47
C THR A 218 -14.66 -0.39 3.66
N HIS A 219 -13.90 -1.28 4.33
CA HIS A 219 -13.44 -2.52 3.68
C HIS A 219 -14.61 -3.37 3.17
N SER A 220 -14.39 -4.20 2.15
CA SER A 220 -15.45 -5.03 1.56
C SER A 220 -16.05 -6.02 2.56
N ASP A 221 -15.22 -6.64 3.39
CA ASP A 221 -15.65 -7.55 4.46
C ASP A 221 -16.45 -6.84 5.56
N GLN A 222 -16.13 -5.59 5.86
CA GLN A 222 -16.87 -4.75 6.80
C GLN A 222 -18.19 -4.28 6.19
N ALA A 223 -18.18 -3.90 4.90
CA ALA A 223 -19.40 -3.57 4.16
C ALA A 223 -20.41 -4.73 4.21
N LEU A 224 -19.95 -5.94 3.90
CA LEU A 224 -20.80 -7.13 3.92
C LEU A 224 -21.38 -7.41 5.31
N LYS A 225 -20.64 -7.18 6.40
CA LYS A 225 -21.10 -7.39 7.77
C LYS A 225 -22.20 -6.42 8.21
N ILE A 226 -22.18 -5.18 7.71
CA ILE A 226 -23.18 -4.19 8.14
C ILE A 226 -24.45 -4.18 7.28
N ILE A 227 -24.43 -4.77 6.09
CA ILE A 227 -25.62 -4.88 5.23
C ILE A 227 -26.56 -5.96 5.77
N LYS A 228 -27.79 -5.59 6.10
CA LYS A 228 -28.84 -6.56 6.47
C LYS A 228 -29.40 -7.20 5.22
N ASN A 229 -29.41 -8.53 5.16
CA ASN A 229 -29.89 -9.30 4.00
C ASN A 229 -29.16 -8.90 2.70
N PRO A 230 -27.81 -9.10 2.62
CA PRO A 230 -27.09 -8.83 1.40
C PRO A 230 -27.59 -9.74 0.25
N SER A 231 -27.57 -9.25 -0.98
CA SER A 231 -27.89 -10.03 -2.17
C SER A 231 -26.81 -11.10 -2.42
N TYR A 232 -27.13 -12.10 -3.24
CA TYR A 232 -26.18 -13.14 -3.63
C TYR A 232 -24.92 -12.53 -4.28
N SER A 233 -25.09 -11.59 -5.21
CA SER A 233 -23.95 -10.88 -5.86
C SER A 233 -23.11 -10.08 -4.85
N GLU A 234 -23.72 -9.42 -3.87
CA GLU A 234 -22.97 -8.71 -2.82
C GLU A 234 -22.15 -9.68 -1.96
N ILE A 235 -22.72 -10.83 -1.58
CA ILE A 235 -22.00 -11.86 -0.83
C ILE A 235 -20.82 -12.34 -1.65
N GLU A 236 -21.05 -12.76 -2.89
CA GLU A 236 -20.02 -13.34 -3.76
C GLU A 236 -18.88 -12.33 -4.03
N ILE A 237 -19.20 -11.09 -4.40
CA ILE A 237 -18.22 -10.10 -4.80
C ILE A 237 -17.46 -9.53 -3.60
N LEU A 238 -18.15 -9.13 -2.54
CA LEU A 238 -17.49 -8.49 -1.38
C LEU A 238 -16.67 -9.48 -0.55
N SER A 239 -17.08 -10.77 -0.47
CA SER A 239 -16.33 -11.79 0.25
C SER A 239 -15.10 -12.32 -0.51
N ALA A 240 -15.06 -12.12 -1.83
CA ALA A 240 -13.92 -12.55 -2.66
C ALA A 240 -12.63 -11.76 -2.40
N ILE A 241 -12.70 -10.65 -1.68
CA ILE A 241 -11.54 -9.80 -1.35
C ILE A 241 -11.12 -10.07 0.10
N PRO A 242 -10.13 -10.94 0.34
CA PRO A 242 -9.65 -11.25 1.69
C PRO A 242 -8.76 -10.12 2.22
N TYR A 243 -8.63 -10.04 3.55
CA TYR A 243 -7.78 -9.07 4.22
C TYR A 243 -6.74 -9.77 5.09
N GLN A 244 -5.51 -9.23 5.06
CA GLN A 244 -4.41 -9.68 5.91
C GLN A 244 -4.14 -8.63 6.99
N THR A 245 -4.04 -9.08 8.24
CA THR A 245 -3.64 -8.23 9.36
C THR A 245 -2.13 -7.97 9.30
N ASN A 246 -1.74 -6.72 9.45
CA ASN A 246 -0.36 -6.29 9.61
C ASN A 246 -0.25 -5.38 10.83
N VAL A 247 0.76 -5.61 11.66
CA VAL A 247 1.02 -4.81 12.85
C VAL A 247 2.10 -3.78 12.54
N ALA A 248 1.72 -2.51 12.58
CA ALA A 248 2.63 -1.39 12.41
C ALA A 248 3.13 -0.85 13.75
N TYR A 249 4.44 -0.64 13.85
CA TYR A 249 5.10 -0.03 15.00
C TYR A 249 5.70 1.30 14.59
N LEU A 250 5.24 2.39 15.20
CA LEU A 250 5.89 3.69 15.12
C LEU A 250 6.94 3.74 16.23
N HIS A 251 8.23 3.91 15.88
CA HIS A 251 9.34 3.79 16.81
C HIS A 251 10.58 4.58 16.37
N TRP A 252 11.58 4.63 17.24
CA TRP A 252 12.89 5.25 16.96
C TRP A 252 14.07 4.28 17.15
N ASP A 253 13.84 2.99 16.99
CA ASP A 253 14.88 1.97 17.03
C ASP A 253 15.47 1.70 15.64
N CYS A 254 16.68 2.19 15.38
CA CYS A 254 17.38 2.00 14.12
C CYS A 254 18.12 0.66 13.99
N SER A 255 18.09 -0.21 15.00
CA SER A 255 18.76 -1.52 14.93
C SER A 255 18.14 -2.44 13.88
N VAL A 256 16.88 -2.19 13.53
CA VAL A 256 16.14 -2.92 12.47
C VAL A 256 16.58 -2.53 11.05
N LEU A 257 17.17 -1.35 10.87
CA LEU A 257 17.73 -0.90 9.60
C LEU A 257 19.01 -1.65 9.26
N PRO A 258 19.52 -1.60 8.01
CA PRO A 258 20.83 -2.12 7.65
C PRO A 258 21.95 -1.59 8.56
N LYS A 259 22.96 -2.41 8.85
CA LYS A 259 24.15 -1.96 9.57
C LYS A 259 24.95 -0.93 8.77
N GLN A 260 25.00 -1.14 7.45
CA GLN A 260 25.65 -0.20 6.52
C GLN A 260 24.73 0.99 6.26
N LYS A 261 25.09 2.18 6.74
CA LYS A 261 24.28 3.39 6.54
C LYS A 261 24.02 3.72 5.05
N ASN A 262 24.98 3.40 4.18
CA ASN A 262 24.82 3.56 2.72
C ASN A 262 23.75 2.63 2.12
N ALA A 263 23.33 1.61 2.86
CA ALA A 263 22.22 0.74 2.48
C ALA A 263 20.87 1.22 3.02
N TRP A 264 20.81 2.27 3.84
CA TRP A 264 19.54 2.81 4.31
C TRP A 264 18.74 3.37 3.15
N ALA A 265 17.46 3.05 3.15
CA ALA A 265 16.51 3.48 2.14
C ALA A 265 15.20 3.95 2.79
N SER A 266 14.36 4.59 2.02
CA SER A 266 13.00 4.94 2.45
C SER A 266 12.21 3.71 2.86
N TRP A 267 12.37 2.60 2.12
CA TRP A 267 11.78 1.29 2.39
C TRP A 267 12.89 0.26 2.61
N ASN A 268 12.93 -0.36 3.79
CA ASN A 268 13.96 -1.33 4.17
C ASN A 268 13.29 -2.68 4.45
N TYR A 269 13.38 -3.61 3.51
CA TYR A 269 12.90 -4.98 3.69
C TYR A 269 13.86 -5.74 4.59
N PHE A 270 13.32 -6.41 5.60
CA PHE A 270 14.09 -7.19 6.55
C PHE A 270 13.74 -8.67 6.46
N LYS A 271 14.74 -9.54 6.27
CA LYS A 271 14.59 -10.99 6.28
C LYS A 271 15.33 -11.56 7.48
N PRO A 272 14.62 -11.88 8.58
CA PRO A 272 15.24 -12.39 9.81
C PRO A 272 15.79 -13.81 9.62
N LYS A 273 16.66 -14.24 10.54
CA LYS A 273 17.18 -15.63 10.56
C LYS A 273 16.07 -16.65 10.77
N LYS A 274 15.16 -16.38 11.70
CA LYS A 274 13.99 -17.22 11.93
C LYS A 274 12.94 -16.87 10.86
N ILE A 275 12.68 -17.82 9.99
CA ILE A 275 11.68 -17.64 8.90
C ILE A 275 10.33 -17.32 9.55
N ARG A 276 9.76 -16.20 9.12
CA ARG A 276 8.38 -15.82 9.40
C ARG A 276 7.62 -15.75 8.08
N ASP A 277 6.35 -16.10 8.11
CA ASP A 277 5.51 -16.01 6.92
C ASP A 277 5.13 -14.57 6.59
N GLU A 278 5.21 -13.67 7.59
CA GLU A 278 4.79 -12.27 7.44
C GLU A 278 5.87 -11.43 6.76
N THR A 279 5.41 -10.45 6.00
CA THR A 279 6.29 -9.44 5.40
C THR A 279 6.77 -8.46 6.46
N THR A 280 8.08 -8.29 6.54
CA THR A 280 8.73 -7.36 7.45
C THR A 280 9.38 -6.23 6.65
N VAL A 281 8.91 -5.02 6.84
CA VAL A 281 9.44 -3.82 6.19
C VAL A 281 9.51 -2.67 7.17
N THR A 282 10.56 -1.87 7.08
CA THR A 282 10.74 -0.64 7.87
C THR A 282 10.80 0.56 6.95
N TYR A 283 9.86 1.48 7.11
CA TYR A 283 9.87 2.80 6.47
C TYR A 283 10.72 3.74 7.33
N TYR A 284 11.77 4.32 6.74
CA TYR A 284 12.59 5.32 7.40
C TYR A 284 12.02 6.71 7.13
N MET A 285 11.26 7.23 8.10
CA MET A 285 10.38 8.38 7.91
C MET A 285 11.12 9.70 7.73
N ASN A 286 12.32 9.85 8.32
CA ASN A 286 13.14 11.06 8.11
C ASN A 286 13.50 11.25 6.63
N MET A 287 13.77 10.16 5.90
CA MET A 287 14.01 10.21 4.47
C MET A 287 12.69 10.29 3.67
N LEU A 288 11.70 9.45 4.04
CA LEU A 288 10.48 9.28 3.27
C LEU A 288 9.55 10.49 3.38
N GLN A 289 9.43 11.09 4.56
CA GLN A 289 8.54 12.24 4.82
C GLN A 289 9.32 13.56 4.98
N ASN A 290 10.64 13.57 4.74
CA ASN A 290 11.54 14.73 4.93
C ASN A 290 11.39 15.37 6.32
N LEU A 291 11.45 14.53 7.37
CA LEU A 291 11.28 15.00 8.74
C LEU A 291 12.58 15.60 9.27
N ASP A 292 12.55 16.88 9.63
CA ASP A 292 13.60 17.52 10.42
C ASP A 292 13.35 17.27 11.90
N MET A 293 13.87 16.15 12.41
CA MET A 293 13.66 15.68 13.77
C MET A 293 14.98 15.27 14.42
N PRO A 294 15.11 15.47 15.75
CA PRO A 294 16.33 15.10 16.50
C PRO A 294 16.53 13.59 16.63
N LYS A 295 15.52 12.79 16.26
CA LYS A 295 15.57 11.32 16.27
C LYS A 295 15.25 10.75 14.90
N ASN A 296 15.86 9.61 14.60
CA ASN A 296 15.47 8.79 13.46
C ASN A 296 14.14 8.09 13.77
N ILE A 297 13.14 8.31 12.95
CA ILE A 297 11.80 7.74 13.11
C ILE A 297 11.58 6.67 12.07
N CYS A 298 11.05 5.55 12.53
CA CYS A 298 10.71 4.40 11.71
C CYS A 298 9.24 4.01 11.89
N VAL A 299 8.65 3.51 10.83
CA VAL A 299 7.40 2.75 10.87
C VAL A 299 7.72 1.34 10.36
N SER A 300 7.57 0.33 11.20
CA SER A 300 7.91 -1.05 10.83
C SER A 300 6.68 -1.96 10.86
N LEU A 301 6.52 -2.79 9.84
CA LEU A 301 5.46 -3.79 9.78
C LEU A 301 5.96 -5.15 10.26
N ASN A 302 5.17 -5.80 11.12
CA ASN A 302 5.34 -7.18 11.59
C ASN A 302 6.72 -7.46 12.23
N MET A 303 7.29 -6.47 12.89
CA MET A 303 8.62 -6.52 13.50
C MET A 303 8.58 -6.83 15.01
N GLU A 304 7.56 -7.52 15.48
CA GLU A 304 7.45 -7.93 16.88
C GLU A 304 8.65 -8.74 17.33
N GLY A 305 9.21 -8.41 18.50
CA GLY A 305 10.42 -9.03 19.06
C GLY A 305 11.74 -8.57 18.43
N HIS A 306 11.72 -7.75 17.38
CA HIS A 306 12.92 -7.16 16.77
C HIS A 306 13.13 -5.69 17.17
N ILE A 307 12.08 -5.00 17.60
CA ILE A 307 12.14 -3.61 18.05
C ILE A 307 12.23 -3.58 19.56
N ASN A 308 13.13 -2.76 20.09
CA ASN A 308 13.21 -2.54 21.54
C ASN A 308 11.88 -1.90 22.03
N PRO A 309 11.14 -2.54 22.97
CA PRO A 309 9.86 -2.04 23.44
C PRO A 309 9.91 -0.62 24.03
N LYS A 310 11.04 -0.24 24.66
CA LYS A 310 11.25 1.11 25.21
C LYS A 310 11.37 2.21 24.15
N LYS A 311 11.52 1.82 22.88
CA LYS A 311 11.66 2.75 21.75
C LYS A 311 10.38 2.84 20.90
N ILE A 312 9.30 2.19 21.28
CA ILE A 312 8.02 2.20 20.56
C ILE A 312 7.17 3.37 21.07
N PHE A 313 6.72 4.21 20.15
CA PHE A 313 5.73 5.27 20.44
C PHE A 313 4.31 4.72 20.37
N LYS A 314 4.02 3.90 19.34
CA LYS A 314 2.66 3.40 19.09
C LYS A 314 2.67 2.08 18.32
N LYS A 315 1.77 1.18 18.69
CA LYS A 315 1.41 -0.04 17.95
C LYS A 315 0.05 0.20 17.29
N ILE A 316 -0.07 -0.12 16.00
CA ILE A 316 -1.29 0.06 15.20
C ILE A 316 -1.55 -1.23 14.44
N ILE A 317 -2.79 -1.68 14.43
CA ILE A 317 -3.21 -2.86 13.68
C ILE A 317 -3.90 -2.39 12.40
N TYR A 318 -3.34 -2.75 11.25
CA TYR A 318 -3.92 -2.52 9.93
C TYR A 318 -4.39 -3.82 9.31
N GLN A 319 -5.38 -3.70 8.44
CA GLN A 319 -5.81 -4.78 7.57
C GLN A 319 -5.66 -4.32 6.12
N HIS A 320 -4.90 -5.08 5.34
CA HIS A 320 -4.67 -4.79 3.94
C HIS A 320 -5.38 -5.81 3.05
N PRO A 321 -6.03 -5.37 1.95
CA PRO A 321 -6.63 -6.29 0.99
C PRO A 321 -5.54 -7.14 0.33
N VAL A 322 -5.88 -8.39 0.05
CA VAL A 322 -4.99 -9.34 -0.63
C VAL A 322 -5.55 -9.59 -2.03
N PHE A 323 -4.76 -9.25 -3.06
CA PHE A 323 -5.16 -9.33 -4.45
C PHE A 323 -4.90 -10.73 -5.02
N THR A 324 -5.79 -11.67 -4.66
CA THR A 324 -5.86 -13.01 -5.28
C THR A 324 -6.48 -12.94 -6.67
N SER A 325 -6.41 -14.01 -7.43
CA SER A 325 -7.08 -14.08 -8.75
C SER A 325 -8.60 -13.86 -8.62
N GLU A 326 -9.21 -14.41 -7.58
CA GLU A 326 -10.65 -14.26 -7.28
C GLU A 326 -10.97 -12.80 -6.92
N ALA A 327 -10.12 -12.14 -6.12
CA ALA A 327 -10.29 -10.74 -5.79
C ALA A 327 -10.23 -9.85 -7.05
N ILE A 328 -9.28 -10.10 -7.96
CA ILE A 328 -9.14 -9.36 -9.22
C ILE A 328 -10.36 -9.59 -10.14
N LEU A 329 -10.91 -10.79 -10.17
CA LEU A 329 -12.13 -11.08 -10.92
C LEU A 329 -13.35 -10.36 -10.30
N ALA A 330 -13.46 -10.37 -8.97
CA ALA A 330 -14.53 -9.67 -8.26
C ALA A 330 -14.50 -8.14 -8.49
N GLN A 331 -13.32 -7.52 -8.58
CA GLN A 331 -13.19 -6.09 -8.91
C GLN A 331 -13.87 -5.73 -10.24
N LYS A 332 -13.77 -6.58 -11.25
CA LYS A 332 -14.39 -6.36 -12.57
C LYS A 332 -15.93 -6.37 -12.52
N ARG A 333 -16.48 -6.96 -11.47
CA ARG A 333 -17.92 -7.12 -11.25
C ARG A 333 -18.53 -6.03 -10.35
N HIS A 334 -17.77 -4.99 -9.99
CA HIS A 334 -18.22 -3.89 -9.14
C HIS A 334 -19.59 -3.32 -9.56
N LYS A 335 -19.80 -3.11 -10.87
CA LYS A 335 -21.06 -2.58 -11.43
C LYS A 335 -22.29 -3.44 -11.19
N GLU A 336 -22.12 -4.73 -10.86
CA GLU A 336 -23.26 -5.63 -10.58
C GLU A 336 -23.92 -5.30 -9.23
N ILE A 337 -23.17 -4.64 -8.33
CA ILE A 337 -23.67 -4.30 -6.98
C ILE A 337 -23.71 -2.80 -6.69
N ASP A 338 -22.92 -1.98 -7.42
CA ASP A 338 -22.86 -0.54 -7.16
C ASP A 338 -24.13 0.17 -7.63
N GLY A 339 -24.76 0.91 -6.72
CA GLY A 339 -26.00 1.66 -6.96
C GLY A 339 -27.27 0.81 -6.93
N VAL A 340 -27.16 -0.50 -6.80
CA VAL A 340 -28.32 -1.40 -6.66
C VAL A 340 -29.00 -1.11 -5.32
N ASP A 341 -30.32 -1.01 -5.34
CA ASP A 341 -31.14 -0.68 -4.16
C ASP A 341 -30.62 0.51 -3.34
N LYS A 342 -30.11 1.53 -4.03
CA LYS A 342 -29.64 2.80 -3.43
C LYS A 342 -28.39 2.68 -2.55
N ILE A 343 -27.63 1.57 -2.67
CA ILE A 343 -26.36 1.35 -1.96
C ILE A 343 -25.22 1.39 -2.97
N HIS A 344 -24.20 2.19 -2.68
CA HIS A 344 -22.98 2.31 -3.45
C HIS A 344 -21.77 1.84 -2.65
N PHE A 345 -20.74 1.40 -3.36
CA PHE A 345 -19.50 0.90 -2.75
C PHE A 345 -18.29 1.61 -3.33
N CYS A 346 -17.43 2.15 -2.45
CA CYS A 346 -16.14 2.69 -2.86
C CYS A 346 -15.04 2.27 -1.88
N GLY A 347 -13.79 2.27 -2.36
CA GLY A 347 -12.64 1.90 -1.58
C GLY A 347 -11.46 1.53 -2.47
N ALA A 348 -10.23 1.62 -1.95
CA ALA A 348 -9.02 1.31 -2.69
C ALA A 348 -8.94 -0.16 -3.16
N TYR A 349 -9.69 -1.04 -2.53
CA TYR A 349 -9.75 -2.46 -2.88
C TYR A 349 -10.43 -2.75 -4.23
N TRP A 350 -11.07 -1.75 -4.85
CA TRP A 350 -11.58 -1.83 -6.22
C TRP A 350 -10.51 -1.61 -7.30
N GLY A 351 -9.28 -1.29 -6.90
CA GLY A 351 -8.09 -1.17 -7.74
C GLY A 351 -6.92 -1.95 -7.16
N SER A 352 -5.73 -1.38 -7.21
CA SER A 352 -4.51 -2.00 -6.70
C SER A 352 -4.24 -1.75 -5.20
N GLY A 353 -5.18 -1.10 -4.50
CA GLY A 353 -5.13 -0.84 -3.07
C GLY A 353 -4.43 0.47 -2.68
N PHE A 354 -4.17 1.36 -3.63
CA PHE A 354 -3.48 2.63 -3.39
C PHE A 354 -4.47 3.81 -3.26
N HIS A 355 -3.95 4.94 -2.84
CA HIS A 355 -4.77 6.11 -2.52
C HIS A 355 -5.51 6.65 -3.74
N GLU A 356 -4.87 6.66 -4.92
CA GLU A 356 -5.51 7.01 -6.20
C GLU A 356 -6.67 6.07 -6.54
N ASP A 357 -6.53 4.77 -6.26
CA ASP A 357 -7.61 3.80 -6.50
C ASP A 357 -8.83 4.08 -5.62
N GLY A 358 -8.58 4.45 -4.35
CA GLY A 358 -9.64 4.88 -3.44
C GLY A 358 -10.39 6.09 -3.97
N LEU A 359 -9.66 7.10 -4.44
CA LEU A 359 -10.24 8.30 -5.04
C LEU A 359 -10.97 7.97 -6.34
N ASN A 360 -10.40 7.15 -7.22
CA ASN A 360 -11.03 6.74 -8.48
C ASN A 360 -12.35 6.01 -8.24
N SER A 361 -12.41 5.13 -7.25
CA SER A 361 -13.65 4.44 -6.89
C SER A 361 -14.71 5.40 -6.37
N ALA A 362 -14.32 6.38 -5.54
CA ALA A 362 -15.22 7.44 -5.07
C ALA A 362 -15.74 8.33 -6.24
N LEU A 363 -14.86 8.71 -7.17
CA LEU A 363 -15.23 9.46 -8.37
C LEU A 363 -16.18 8.66 -9.27
N SER A 364 -16.04 7.34 -9.36
CA SER A 364 -16.98 6.48 -10.07
C SER A 364 -18.39 6.59 -9.48
N VAL A 365 -18.51 6.54 -8.16
CA VAL A 365 -19.78 6.75 -7.46
C VAL A 365 -20.29 8.18 -7.67
N CYS A 366 -19.44 9.21 -7.56
CA CYS A 366 -19.85 10.61 -7.78
C CYS A 366 -20.43 10.85 -9.18
N LYS A 367 -19.88 10.17 -10.22
CA LYS A 367 -20.40 10.25 -11.59
C LYS A 367 -21.86 9.77 -11.70
N SER A 368 -22.29 8.79 -10.91
CA SER A 368 -23.68 8.34 -10.88
C SER A 368 -24.65 9.41 -10.36
N PHE A 369 -24.10 10.43 -9.68
CA PHE A 369 -24.82 11.62 -9.20
C PHE A 369 -24.58 12.86 -10.08
N GLY A 370 -23.97 12.70 -11.27
CA GLY A 370 -23.63 13.82 -12.16
C GLY A 370 -22.56 14.76 -11.60
N ARG A 371 -21.67 14.25 -10.73
CA ARG A 371 -20.58 15.02 -10.10
C ARG A 371 -19.22 14.52 -10.58
N SER A 372 -18.28 15.45 -10.70
CA SER A 372 -16.88 15.18 -11.07
C SER A 372 -15.92 16.05 -10.23
N LEU A 373 -14.65 15.67 -10.21
CA LEU A 373 -13.57 16.44 -9.60
C LEU A 373 -13.14 17.59 -10.52
#